data_12c6f652aca509f1495ccf5252bc13b7
#
_entry.id   12c6f652aca509f1495ccf5252bc13b7
#
_cell.length_a   1.000
_cell.length_b   1.000
_cell.length_c   1.000
_cell.angle_alpha   90.00
_cell.angle_beta   90.00
_cell.angle_gamma   90.00
#
_symmetry.space_group_name_H-M   'P 1'
#
loop_
_entity.id
_entity.type
_entity.pdbx_description
1 polymer ?
#
loop_
_entity_poly.entity_id
_entity_poly.type
_entity_poly.pdbx_seq_one_letter_code
_entity_poly.pdbx_strand_id
1 'polypeptide(L)'
;MIKRVLFLALVFAAPTRLVSAQDTNVSVDMIGIGSMSCAHWRSTKEHRLEGTVWIYGFWTGLNYVAAASGQTQAKIEVREIAAKVEKTCAQQTSQTLANAAWTTYLGSKR
;
A
#
# COMPACT_ATOMS: atom_id res chain seq x y z
N MET A 1 20.27 45.60 -45.70
CA MET A 1 20.90 44.75 -44.67
C MET A 1 19.81 44.04 -43.86
N ILE A 2 19.63 42.77 -44.13
CA ILE A 2 18.65 41.94 -43.40
C ILE A 2 19.36 41.34 -42.18
N LYS A 3 19.06 41.87 -41.00
CA LYS A 3 19.52 41.23 -39.75
C LYS A 3 18.66 39.99 -39.55
N ARG A 4 19.22 38.82 -39.77
CA ARG A 4 18.61 37.58 -39.38
C ARG A 4 18.75 37.46 -37.86
N VAL A 5 17.66 37.67 -37.17
CA VAL A 5 17.57 37.34 -35.74
C VAL A 5 17.39 35.85 -35.65
N LEU A 6 18.44 35.14 -35.28
CA LEU A 6 18.34 33.73 -34.92
C LEU A 6 17.67 33.65 -33.55
N PHE A 7 16.38 33.31 -33.51
CA PHE A 7 15.75 32.89 -32.27
C PHE A 7 16.23 31.48 -31.98
N LEU A 8 17.21 31.34 -31.09
CA LEU A 8 17.48 30.07 -30.46
C LEU A 8 16.31 29.79 -29.51
N ALA A 9 15.39 28.96 -29.96
CA ALA A 9 14.40 28.37 -29.05
C ALA A 9 15.14 27.41 -28.15
N LEU A 10 15.49 27.86 -26.96
CA LEU A 10 15.94 26.96 -25.89
C LEU A 10 14.72 26.12 -25.46
N VAL A 11 14.63 24.92 -26.00
CA VAL A 11 13.70 23.93 -25.53
C VAL A 11 14.26 23.41 -24.21
N PHE A 12 13.78 23.97 -23.11
CA PHE A 12 13.99 23.37 -21.81
C PHE A 12 13.15 22.08 -21.77
N ALA A 13 13.76 20.95 -22.12
CA ALA A 13 13.20 19.67 -21.77
C ALA A 13 13.33 19.55 -20.25
N ALA A 14 12.27 19.88 -19.52
CA ALA A 14 12.20 19.57 -18.10
C ALA A 14 12.36 18.05 -17.95
N PRO A 15 13.34 17.55 -17.20
CA PRO A 15 13.42 16.13 -16.93
C PRO A 15 12.16 15.74 -16.18
N THR A 16 11.28 15.00 -16.84
CA THR A 16 10.19 14.30 -16.17
C THR A 16 10.85 13.29 -15.25
N ARG A 17 11.01 13.68 -14.00
CA ARG A 17 11.36 12.71 -12.97
C ARG A 17 10.17 11.78 -12.82
N LEU A 18 10.27 10.62 -13.41
CA LEU A 18 9.44 9.50 -13.06
C LEU A 18 9.79 9.17 -11.60
N VAL A 19 9.00 9.71 -10.67
CA VAL A 19 9.04 9.26 -9.29
C VAL A 19 8.48 7.85 -9.31
N SER A 20 9.35 6.86 -9.43
CA SER A 20 8.98 5.48 -9.24
C SER A 20 8.46 5.34 -7.81
N ALA A 21 7.23 4.84 -7.65
CA ALA A 21 6.64 4.54 -6.34
C ALA A 21 7.48 3.55 -5.52
N GLN A 22 8.52 2.95 -6.12
CA GLN A 22 9.46 2.02 -5.48
C GLN A 22 10.59 2.72 -4.74
N ASP A 23 10.81 4.02 -4.97
CA ASP A 23 11.90 4.77 -4.33
C ASP A 23 11.53 5.33 -2.96
N THR A 24 10.32 5.13 -2.51
CA THR A 24 9.93 5.42 -1.13
C THR A 24 10.31 4.23 -0.26
N ASN A 25 11.56 4.20 0.20
CA ASN A 25 11.95 3.37 1.32
C ASN A 25 11.22 3.88 2.57
N VAL A 26 9.92 3.62 2.64
CA VAL A 26 9.15 3.90 3.83
C VAL A 26 9.46 2.77 4.80
N SER A 27 10.35 3.05 5.75
CA SER A 27 10.58 2.15 6.87
C SER A 27 9.49 2.38 7.90
N VAL A 28 8.63 1.40 8.07
CA VAL A 28 7.58 1.43 9.09
C VAL A 28 7.97 0.48 10.22
N ASP A 29 7.97 1.01 11.43
CA ASP A 29 8.16 0.20 12.62
C ASP A 29 6.86 -0.55 12.91
N MET A 30 6.82 -1.82 12.53
CA MET A 30 5.62 -2.64 12.57
C MET A 30 5.54 -3.43 13.88
N ILE A 31 4.46 -3.22 14.61
CA ILE A 31 4.23 -3.84 15.91
C ILE A 31 3.24 -5.00 15.77
N GLY A 32 3.58 -6.12 16.40
CA GLY A 32 2.71 -7.29 16.47
C GLY A 32 2.82 -8.23 15.27
N ILE A 33 1.81 -9.06 15.09
CA ILE A 33 1.81 -10.12 14.07
C ILE A 33 1.86 -9.59 12.63
N GLY A 34 1.58 -8.32 12.44
CA GLY A 34 1.73 -7.67 11.14
C GLY A 34 3.14 -7.73 10.57
N SER A 35 4.17 -7.80 11.44
CA SER A 35 5.57 -7.96 11.04
C SER A 35 5.93 -9.40 10.65
N MET A 36 5.09 -10.36 10.98
CA MET A 36 5.30 -11.77 10.69
C MET A 36 4.81 -12.11 9.28
N SER A 37 5.26 -13.26 8.76
CA SER A 37 4.87 -13.70 7.42
C SER A 37 3.40 -14.09 7.32
N CYS A 38 2.88 -14.05 6.11
CA CYS A 38 1.57 -14.63 5.80
C CYS A 38 1.48 -16.10 6.22
N ALA A 39 2.56 -16.86 6.01
CA ALA A 39 2.63 -18.26 6.43
C ALA A 39 2.46 -18.41 7.95
N HIS A 40 3.07 -17.51 8.73
CA HIS A 40 2.91 -17.50 10.19
C HIS A 40 1.44 -17.24 10.60
N TRP A 41 0.81 -16.24 10.00
CA TRP A 41 -0.61 -15.95 10.25
C TRP A 41 -1.49 -17.17 10.02
N ARG A 42 -1.19 -17.93 8.97
CA ARG A 42 -2.00 -19.08 8.56
C ARG A 42 -1.64 -20.39 9.29
N SER A 43 -0.59 -20.37 10.10
CA SER A 43 0.01 -21.59 10.65
C SER A 43 -0.83 -22.27 11.74
N THR A 44 -1.51 -21.50 12.57
CA THR A 44 -2.36 -22.02 13.66
C THR A 44 -3.66 -21.24 13.73
N LYS A 45 -4.64 -21.81 14.42
CA LYS A 45 -5.92 -21.15 14.67
C LYS A 45 -5.75 -19.88 15.52
N GLU A 46 -4.87 -19.94 16.51
CA GLU A 46 -4.56 -18.80 17.38
C GLU A 46 -3.88 -17.67 16.62
N HIS A 47 -2.87 -17.98 15.80
CA HIS A 47 -2.21 -16.99 14.96
C HIS A 47 -3.17 -16.37 13.94
N ARG A 48 -4.08 -17.19 13.41
CA ARG A 48 -5.09 -16.69 12.47
C ARG A 48 -6.04 -15.71 13.13
N LEU A 49 -6.48 -15.98 14.34
CA LEU A 49 -7.33 -15.08 15.11
C LEU A 49 -6.59 -13.78 15.43
N GLU A 50 -5.39 -13.88 15.96
CA GLU A 50 -4.54 -12.73 16.30
C GLU A 50 -4.31 -11.83 15.07
N GLY A 51 -3.92 -12.41 13.96
CA GLY A 51 -3.67 -11.66 12.73
C GLY A 51 -4.91 -11.03 12.15
N THR A 52 -6.05 -11.70 12.24
CA THR A 52 -7.33 -11.15 11.77
C THR A 52 -7.73 -9.92 12.57
N VAL A 53 -7.59 -9.95 13.90
CA VAL A 53 -7.84 -8.77 14.76
C VAL A 53 -6.85 -7.65 14.42
N TRP A 54 -5.58 -8.01 14.23
CA TRP A 54 -4.55 -7.05 13.82
C TRP A 54 -4.91 -6.37 12.49
N ILE A 55 -5.36 -7.13 11.49
CA ILE A 55 -5.78 -6.62 10.19
C ILE A 55 -6.92 -5.61 10.34
N TYR A 56 -7.90 -5.87 11.19
CA TYR A 56 -9.03 -4.96 11.41
C TYR A 56 -8.57 -3.63 12.00
N GLY A 57 -7.66 -3.66 12.97
CA GLY A 57 -7.08 -2.44 13.54
C GLY A 57 -6.27 -1.65 12.53
N PHE A 58 -5.45 -2.35 11.75
CA PHE A 58 -4.65 -1.76 10.69
C PHE A 58 -5.55 -1.12 9.60
N TRP A 59 -6.57 -1.82 9.18
CA TRP A 59 -7.55 -1.32 8.20
C TRP A 59 -8.28 -0.08 8.70
N THR A 60 -8.72 -0.09 9.95
CA THR A 60 -9.35 1.06 10.60
C THR A 60 -8.40 2.27 10.63
N GLY A 61 -7.14 2.05 10.98
CA GLY A 61 -6.14 3.10 10.97
C GLY A 61 -5.91 3.70 9.59
N LEU A 62 -5.87 2.87 8.56
CA LEU A 62 -5.75 3.31 7.17
C LEU A 62 -6.97 4.12 6.72
N ASN A 63 -8.17 3.68 7.09
CA ASN A 63 -9.40 4.44 6.82
C ASN A 63 -9.39 5.80 7.53
N TYR A 64 -8.88 5.83 8.77
CA TYR A 64 -8.76 7.08 9.52
C TYR A 64 -7.82 8.06 8.82
N VAL A 65 -6.65 7.60 8.39
CA VAL A 65 -5.67 8.43 7.66
C VAL A 65 -6.26 8.90 6.32
N ALA A 66 -6.93 8.02 5.60
CA ALA A 66 -7.59 8.37 4.35
C ALA A 66 -8.64 9.47 4.55
N ALA A 67 -9.49 9.33 5.57
CA ALA A 67 -10.51 10.34 5.90
C ALA A 67 -9.86 11.68 6.28
N ALA A 68 -8.84 11.66 7.12
CA ALA A 68 -8.14 12.86 7.58
C ALA A 68 -7.43 13.61 6.43
N SER A 69 -7.01 12.90 5.40
CA SER A 69 -6.30 13.47 4.23
C SER A 69 -7.19 13.66 3.00
N GLY A 70 -8.50 13.51 3.13
CA GLY A 70 -9.45 13.67 2.03
C GLY A 70 -9.36 12.60 0.95
N GLN A 71 -8.79 11.44 1.28
CA GLN A 71 -8.66 10.31 0.35
C GLN A 71 -9.82 9.32 0.51
N THR A 72 -10.02 8.51 -0.52
CA THR A 72 -11.03 7.46 -0.50
C THR A 72 -10.66 6.35 0.49
N GLN A 73 -11.62 6.00 1.36
CA GLN A 73 -11.51 4.86 2.25
C GLN A 73 -11.83 3.55 1.51
N ALA A 74 -11.22 2.47 1.95
CA ALA A 74 -11.59 1.13 1.49
C ALA A 74 -12.74 0.59 2.35
N LYS A 75 -13.97 0.80 1.87
CA LYS A 75 -15.21 0.37 2.56
C LYS A 75 -15.66 -0.97 1.98
N ILE A 76 -15.33 -2.04 2.65
CA ILE A 76 -15.81 -3.38 2.34
C ILE A 76 -16.37 -4.04 3.59
N GLU A 77 -17.17 -5.08 3.40
CA GLU A 77 -17.74 -5.84 4.51
C GLU A 77 -16.64 -6.41 5.39
N VAL A 78 -16.79 -6.28 6.70
CA VAL A 78 -15.78 -6.72 7.69
C VAL A 78 -15.37 -8.18 7.45
N ARG A 79 -16.35 -9.06 7.22
CA ARG A 79 -16.10 -10.50 6.98
C ARG A 79 -15.32 -10.77 5.68
N GLU A 80 -15.31 -9.84 4.74
CA GLU A 80 -14.58 -9.99 3.47
C GLU A 80 -13.12 -9.55 3.56
N ILE A 81 -12.78 -8.71 4.53
CA ILE A 81 -11.44 -8.15 4.67
C ILE A 81 -10.41 -9.26 4.82
N ALA A 82 -10.58 -10.13 5.79
CA ALA A 82 -9.63 -11.22 6.05
C ALA A 82 -9.53 -12.18 4.85
N ALA A 83 -10.64 -12.50 4.20
CA ALA A 83 -10.66 -13.36 3.01
C ALA A 83 -9.87 -12.74 1.85
N LYS A 84 -9.99 -11.44 1.64
CA LYS A 84 -9.23 -10.73 0.59
C LYS A 84 -7.74 -10.67 0.90
N VAL A 85 -7.37 -10.42 2.16
CA VAL A 85 -5.96 -10.45 2.58
C VAL A 85 -5.39 -11.86 2.41
N GLU A 86 -6.17 -12.89 2.68
CA GLU A 86 -5.74 -14.27 2.50
C GLU A 86 -5.42 -14.58 1.03
N LYS A 87 -6.21 -14.09 0.09
CA LYS A 87 -5.91 -14.22 -1.35
C LYS A 87 -4.60 -13.53 -1.73
N THR A 88 -4.35 -12.34 -1.18
CA THR A 88 -3.10 -11.62 -1.40
C THR A 88 -1.92 -12.39 -0.79
N CYS A 89 -2.08 -12.93 0.40
CA CYS A 89 -1.08 -13.80 1.06
C CYS A 89 -0.74 -15.04 0.24
N ALA A 90 -1.72 -15.63 -0.43
CA ALA A 90 -1.52 -16.83 -1.24
C ALA A 90 -0.60 -16.61 -2.44
N GLN A 91 -0.49 -15.38 -2.93
CA GLN A 91 0.40 -15.02 -4.04
C GLN A 91 1.88 -15.08 -3.64
N GLN A 92 2.19 -14.75 -2.38
CA GLN A 92 3.53 -14.80 -1.84
C GLN A 92 3.44 -14.98 -0.32
N THR A 93 3.55 -16.22 0.14
CA THR A 93 3.36 -16.56 1.56
C THR A 93 4.48 -16.07 2.47
N SER A 94 5.64 -15.74 1.92
CA SER A 94 6.78 -15.18 2.65
C SER A 94 6.67 -13.69 2.93
N GLN A 95 5.76 -12.97 2.25
CA GLN A 95 5.54 -11.56 2.53
C GLN A 95 4.98 -11.36 3.94
N THR A 96 5.19 -10.18 4.51
CA THR A 96 4.59 -9.86 5.81
C THR A 96 3.07 -9.72 5.70
N LEU A 97 2.38 -10.04 6.78
CA LEU A 97 0.93 -9.82 6.88
C LEU A 97 0.58 -8.35 6.63
N ALA A 98 1.37 -7.43 7.18
CA ALA A 98 1.19 -5.99 6.96
C ALA A 98 1.26 -5.62 5.48
N ASN A 99 2.24 -6.16 4.74
CA ASN A 99 2.35 -5.89 3.31
C ASN A 99 1.16 -6.42 2.53
N ALA A 100 0.71 -7.63 2.83
CA ALA A 100 -0.48 -8.22 2.21
C ALA A 100 -1.74 -7.40 2.51
N ALA A 101 -1.92 -6.97 3.76
CA ALA A 101 -3.05 -6.13 4.16
C ALA A 101 -3.02 -4.76 3.47
N TRP A 102 -1.86 -4.15 3.38
CA TRP A 102 -1.67 -2.87 2.68
C TRP A 102 -2.01 -2.98 1.19
N THR A 103 -1.48 -3.98 0.51
CA THR A 103 -1.76 -4.24 -0.90
C THR A 103 -3.26 -4.46 -1.13
N THR A 104 -3.89 -5.25 -0.28
CA THR A 104 -5.34 -5.52 -0.33
C THR A 104 -6.13 -4.24 -0.11
N TYR A 105 -5.74 -3.43 0.87
CA TYR A 105 -6.39 -2.15 1.15
C TYR A 105 -6.37 -1.23 -0.07
N LEU A 106 -5.21 -1.05 -0.68
CA LEU A 106 -5.07 -0.21 -1.88
C LEU A 106 -5.96 -0.69 -3.04
N GLY A 107 -6.02 -2.00 -3.25
CA GLY A 107 -6.86 -2.60 -4.28
C GLY A 107 -8.37 -2.53 -3.99
N SER A 108 -8.74 -2.25 -2.76
CA SER A 108 -10.15 -2.17 -2.30
C SER A 108 -10.68 -0.74 -2.26
N LYS A 109 -9.86 0.26 -2.55
CA LYS A 109 -10.30 1.66 -2.66
C LYS A 109 -11.08 1.84 -3.96
N ARG A 110 -12.31 2.30 -3.85
CA ARG A 110 -13.17 2.58 -5.00
C ARG A 110 -13.92 3.88 -4.81
#